data_6b55a66a69606ee88f2058f03ee50146
#
_entry.id   6b55a66a69606ee88f2058f03ee50146
#
_cell.length_a   1.000
_cell.length_b   1.000
_cell.length_c   1.000
_cell.angle_alpha   90.00
_cell.angle_beta   90.00
_cell.angle_gamma   90.00
#
_symmetry.space_group_name_H-M   'P 1'
#
loop_
_entity.id
_entity.type
_entity.pdbx_description
1 polymer ?
#
loop_
_entity_poly.entity_id
_entity_poly.type
_entity_poly.pdbx_seq_one_letter_code
_entity_poly.pdbx_strand_id
1 'polypeptide(L)'
;MKINRLLILCALAALVAGSACTKKADGGDNRLVILHTNDTHSAIDPDRHNLGGVARRDVLIDSVRGANENVMLIDAGDAVQGSLYYTLFGGEVERKVMNAMGYDIQILGNHEFDKGMDQLAKEWKQLNANRLSTNYDFTGSVLDGLFVPAVVKKFGDKTVGFIGINLDPAGIVTESNYTGVKYIDGIKAANEQAAKLKKEGAAMVIAVTHIGYDNEPGYSDMDLARNSRDIDVIIGGHSHTVVDPADKRPGVPTWRVANAAGDTISVLQTGSSGVNLGEIDIDLDTKQVSAKLIPVDSRLDSRVGSKIESIVAPYRAKVDSMRLQVIGNSPFEFERKSTEMLNLLSDFVRVRGAELCGKPVDLAIMNKGGIRNSLASGPITQGEIIDIAPFDNSIVVMDIKGQDLLDNFAVMASQDGNGVSGNVSVLYDPSTKQVNSATIDGKPVDPNRTYRLATIDYLAAGNDYMEPLKKGVTIAKSPEVLYTILIDYISAGKLDTLLGAPDKKPRMTAF
;
A
#
# COMPACT_ATOMS: atom_id res chain seq x y z
N MET A 1 -11.25 -58.31 -67.29
CA MET A 1 -11.03 -58.41 -65.86
C MET A 1 -11.66 -57.21 -65.20
N LYS A 2 -12.81 -57.36 -64.57
CA LYS A 2 -13.65 -56.29 -64.04
C LYS A 2 -13.39 -56.25 -62.49
N ILE A 3 -13.01 -55.10 -62.00
CA ILE A 3 -12.87 -54.83 -60.56
C ILE A 3 -14.03 -53.99 -60.11
N ASN A 4 -14.90 -54.56 -59.27
CA ASN A 4 -16.04 -53.89 -58.66
C ASN A 4 -15.57 -52.90 -57.57
N ARG A 5 -16.08 -51.67 -57.68
CA ARG A 5 -16.02 -50.65 -56.59
C ARG A 5 -17.27 -50.79 -55.72
N LEU A 6 -17.10 -51.16 -54.48
CA LEU A 6 -18.11 -51.20 -53.45
C LEU A 6 -18.19 -49.81 -52.80
N LEU A 7 -19.31 -49.12 -52.96
CA LEU A 7 -19.63 -47.84 -52.30
C LEU A 7 -20.16 -48.16 -50.88
N ILE A 8 -19.46 -47.68 -49.87
CA ILE A 8 -19.95 -47.69 -48.49
C ILE A 8 -20.57 -46.33 -48.23
N LEU A 9 -21.91 -46.29 -48.08
CA LEU A 9 -22.65 -45.15 -47.56
C LEU A 9 -22.50 -45.15 -46.03
N CYS A 10 -21.83 -44.16 -45.47
CA CYS A 10 -21.91 -43.84 -44.05
C CYS A 10 -23.08 -42.89 -43.80
N ALA A 11 -24.10 -43.40 -43.17
CA ALA A 11 -25.21 -42.58 -42.64
C ALA A 11 -24.74 -41.83 -41.39
N LEU A 12 -24.63 -40.50 -41.45
CA LEU A 12 -24.49 -39.64 -40.29
C LEU A 12 -25.85 -39.51 -39.63
N ALA A 13 -26.04 -40.18 -38.49
CA ALA A 13 -27.15 -39.89 -37.58
C ALA A 13 -26.80 -38.65 -36.76
N ALA A 14 -27.43 -37.50 -37.05
CA ALA A 14 -27.37 -36.31 -36.24
C ALA A 14 -28.20 -36.55 -34.96
N LEU A 15 -27.51 -36.78 -33.82
CA LEU A 15 -28.12 -36.68 -32.50
C LEU A 15 -28.32 -35.18 -32.22
N VAL A 16 -29.52 -34.69 -32.40
CA VAL A 16 -29.97 -33.43 -31.80
C VAL A 16 -30.14 -33.66 -30.29
N ALA A 17 -29.11 -33.38 -29.51
CA ALA A 17 -29.24 -33.25 -28.07
C ALA A 17 -30.03 -31.94 -27.83
N GLY A 18 -31.33 -32.06 -27.62
CA GLY A 18 -32.14 -30.99 -27.10
C GLY A 18 -31.60 -30.55 -25.75
N SER A 19 -30.88 -29.43 -25.70
CA SER A 19 -30.66 -28.72 -24.46
C SER A 19 -32.01 -28.30 -23.90
N ALA A 20 -32.54 -29.11 -22.98
CA ALA A 20 -33.66 -28.65 -22.14
C ALA A 20 -33.14 -27.44 -21.36
N CYS A 21 -33.52 -26.25 -21.79
CA CYS A 21 -33.45 -25.05 -20.98
C CYS A 21 -34.33 -25.27 -19.77
N THR A 22 -33.81 -25.88 -18.71
CA THR A 22 -34.48 -25.82 -17.40
C THR A 22 -34.53 -24.36 -17.02
N LYS A 23 -35.68 -23.73 -17.10
CA LYS A 23 -35.97 -22.47 -16.41
C LYS A 23 -35.51 -22.68 -14.97
N LYS A 24 -34.39 -22.01 -14.56
CA LYS A 24 -34.04 -21.85 -13.16
C LYS A 24 -35.29 -21.29 -12.46
N ALA A 25 -35.73 -21.93 -11.40
CA ALA A 25 -36.75 -21.39 -10.52
C ALA A 25 -36.29 -20.00 -10.05
N ASP A 26 -37.23 -19.13 -9.65
CA ASP A 26 -37.05 -17.72 -9.25
C ASP A 26 -36.10 -17.45 -8.07
N GLY A 27 -34.95 -18.10 -8.00
CA GLY A 27 -33.82 -17.78 -7.15
C GLY A 27 -32.69 -17.30 -8.06
N GLY A 28 -32.32 -16.01 -7.98
CA GLY A 28 -31.20 -15.46 -8.73
C GLY A 28 -29.90 -16.25 -8.46
N ASP A 29 -28.84 -15.95 -9.21
CA ASP A 29 -27.53 -16.60 -9.03
C ASP A 29 -26.95 -16.30 -7.65
N ASN A 30 -26.75 -17.33 -6.82
CA ASN A 30 -26.14 -17.25 -5.50
C ASN A 30 -24.60 -17.29 -5.58
N ARG A 31 -24.03 -17.04 -6.75
CA ARG A 31 -22.60 -16.89 -6.95
C ARG A 31 -22.20 -15.43 -6.88
N LEU A 32 -21.13 -15.12 -6.19
CA LEU A 32 -20.55 -13.79 -6.06
C LEU A 32 -19.09 -13.81 -6.50
N VAL A 33 -18.72 -12.94 -7.42
CA VAL A 33 -17.33 -12.67 -7.76
C VAL A 33 -16.93 -11.33 -7.15
N ILE A 34 -15.83 -11.31 -6.41
CA ILE A 34 -15.24 -10.08 -5.88
C ILE A 34 -13.90 -9.85 -6.58
N LEU A 35 -13.78 -8.69 -7.20
CA LEU A 35 -12.53 -8.13 -7.64
C LEU A 35 -12.01 -7.19 -6.56
N HIS A 36 -10.71 -7.26 -6.26
CA HIS A 36 -10.16 -6.39 -5.23
C HIS A 36 -8.78 -5.85 -5.57
N THR A 37 -8.52 -4.66 -5.03
CA THR A 37 -7.23 -3.97 -5.03
C THR A 37 -6.90 -3.52 -3.62
N ASN A 38 -5.63 -3.29 -3.35
CA ASN A 38 -5.10 -2.64 -2.16
C ASN A 38 -3.79 -1.95 -2.53
N ASP A 39 -3.41 -0.93 -1.76
CA ASP A 39 -2.09 -0.28 -1.86
C ASP A 39 -1.72 0.11 -3.31
N THR A 40 -2.67 0.69 -4.04
CA THR A 40 -2.42 1.07 -5.44
C THR A 40 -1.55 2.30 -5.58
N HIS A 41 -1.43 3.11 -4.52
CA HIS A 41 -0.45 4.17 -4.36
C HIS A 41 -0.33 5.10 -5.57
N SER A 42 -1.48 5.58 -6.09
CA SER A 42 -1.52 6.50 -7.24
C SER A 42 -0.76 5.99 -8.47
N ALA A 43 -0.60 4.67 -8.62
CA ALA A 43 0.00 4.05 -9.80
C ALA A 43 -0.98 4.10 -10.98
N ILE A 44 -1.12 5.28 -11.57
CA ILE A 44 -2.01 5.58 -12.69
C ILE A 44 -1.46 4.98 -13.98
N ASP A 45 -0.16 5.22 -14.25
CA ASP A 45 0.54 4.66 -15.40
C ASP A 45 1.20 3.32 -15.06
N PRO A 46 1.58 2.49 -16.03
CA PRO A 46 2.44 1.34 -15.81
C PRO A 46 3.79 1.75 -15.20
N ASP A 47 4.35 0.86 -14.38
CA ASP A 47 5.67 1.07 -13.78
C ASP A 47 6.83 0.90 -14.79
N ARG A 48 8.07 1.08 -14.33
CA ARG A 48 9.28 0.92 -15.15
C ARG A 48 9.47 -0.50 -15.73
N HIS A 49 8.82 -1.49 -15.16
CA HIS A 49 8.80 -2.87 -15.64
C HIS A 49 7.62 -3.17 -16.55
N ASN A 50 6.88 -2.12 -16.93
CA ASN A 50 5.68 -2.19 -17.75
C ASN A 50 4.55 -3.04 -17.12
N LEU A 51 4.44 -2.99 -15.78
CA LEU A 51 3.39 -3.65 -15.00
C LEU A 51 2.41 -2.62 -14.45
N GLY A 52 1.19 -3.05 -14.14
CA GLY A 52 0.14 -2.18 -13.61
C GLY A 52 -0.48 -1.28 -14.67
N GLY A 53 -0.96 -0.12 -14.20
CA GLY A 53 -1.67 0.87 -15.01
C GLY A 53 -3.20 0.73 -14.95
N VAL A 54 -3.86 1.86 -14.63
CA VAL A 54 -5.32 1.88 -14.40
C VAL A 54 -6.14 1.52 -15.63
N ALA A 55 -5.69 1.91 -16.83
CA ALA A 55 -6.40 1.57 -18.07
C ALA A 55 -6.41 0.07 -18.35
N ARG A 56 -5.32 -0.63 -18.07
CA ARG A 56 -5.23 -2.09 -18.17
C ARG A 56 -6.11 -2.78 -17.11
N ARG A 57 -6.13 -2.25 -15.89
CA ARG A 57 -6.98 -2.77 -14.81
C ARG A 57 -8.46 -2.68 -15.18
N ASP A 58 -8.91 -1.58 -15.77
CA ASP A 58 -10.28 -1.40 -16.28
C ASP A 58 -10.68 -2.48 -17.30
N VAL A 59 -9.78 -2.87 -18.20
CA VAL A 59 -10.00 -3.97 -19.16
C VAL A 59 -10.29 -5.30 -18.47
N LEU A 60 -9.57 -5.62 -17.40
CA LEU A 60 -9.80 -6.85 -16.63
C LEU A 60 -11.13 -6.79 -15.89
N ILE A 61 -11.43 -5.66 -15.24
CA ILE A 61 -12.69 -5.45 -14.51
C ILE A 61 -13.88 -5.62 -15.46
N ASP A 62 -13.85 -4.95 -16.62
CA ASP A 62 -14.92 -5.05 -17.61
C ASP A 62 -15.05 -6.47 -18.17
N SER A 63 -13.94 -7.19 -18.35
CA SER A 63 -13.94 -8.59 -18.80
C SER A 63 -14.63 -9.51 -17.82
N VAL A 64 -14.34 -9.36 -16.52
CA VAL A 64 -14.95 -10.18 -15.46
C VAL A 64 -16.44 -9.85 -15.30
N ARG A 65 -16.80 -8.56 -15.33
CA ARG A 65 -18.20 -8.11 -15.29
C ARG A 65 -19.01 -8.61 -16.49
N GLY A 66 -18.42 -8.67 -17.67
CA GLY A 66 -19.07 -9.22 -18.85
C GLY A 66 -19.33 -10.72 -18.79
N ALA A 67 -18.61 -11.45 -17.95
CA ALA A 67 -18.70 -12.90 -17.80
C ALA A 67 -19.55 -13.37 -16.59
N ASN A 68 -19.86 -12.49 -15.63
CA ASN A 68 -20.51 -12.83 -14.36
C ASN A 68 -21.65 -11.85 -14.06
N GLU A 69 -22.72 -12.36 -13.45
CA GLU A 69 -23.91 -11.56 -13.11
C GLU A 69 -23.67 -10.71 -11.87
N ASN A 70 -23.11 -11.30 -10.81
CA ASN A 70 -22.87 -10.65 -9.53
C ASN A 70 -21.38 -10.40 -9.33
N VAL A 71 -20.92 -9.17 -9.63
CA VAL A 71 -19.51 -8.76 -9.46
C VAL A 71 -19.46 -7.55 -8.55
N MET A 72 -18.62 -7.60 -7.53
CA MET A 72 -18.25 -6.44 -6.72
C MET A 72 -16.78 -6.08 -6.93
N LEU A 73 -16.48 -4.80 -6.93
CA LEU A 73 -15.12 -4.27 -6.98
C LEU A 73 -14.83 -3.51 -5.68
N ILE A 74 -13.79 -3.95 -4.96
CA ILE A 74 -13.48 -3.49 -3.60
C ILE A 74 -12.03 -2.99 -3.54
N ASP A 75 -11.80 -1.87 -2.84
CA ASP A 75 -10.46 -1.39 -2.53
C ASP A 75 -10.20 -1.44 -1.02
N ALA A 76 -9.08 -2.00 -0.63
CA ALA A 76 -8.68 -2.19 0.76
C ALA A 76 -7.70 -1.11 1.26
N GLY A 77 -7.83 0.12 0.74
CA GLY A 77 -7.09 1.29 1.22
C GLY A 77 -5.74 1.53 0.54
N ASP A 78 -5.14 2.67 0.88
CA ASP A 78 -3.91 3.19 0.26
C ASP A 78 -4.02 3.29 -1.27
N ALA A 79 -5.16 3.80 -1.74
CA ALA A 79 -5.37 4.06 -3.17
C ALA A 79 -4.56 5.27 -3.65
N VAL A 80 -4.18 6.15 -2.74
CA VAL A 80 -3.49 7.41 -2.98
C VAL A 80 -2.04 7.36 -2.49
N GLN A 81 -1.29 8.42 -2.80
CA GLN A 81 0.10 8.65 -2.40
C GLN A 81 1.10 7.68 -3.07
N GLY A 82 2.23 8.21 -3.51
CA GLY A 82 3.34 7.43 -4.12
C GLY A 82 3.71 7.84 -5.53
N SER A 83 3.01 8.82 -6.14
CA SER A 83 3.38 9.34 -7.46
C SER A 83 3.07 10.83 -7.63
N LEU A 84 3.61 11.43 -8.70
CA LEU A 84 3.33 12.82 -9.10
C LEU A 84 1.84 13.12 -9.25
N TYR A 85 1.00 12.15 -9.56
CA TYR A 85 -0.44 12.36 -9.66
C TYR A 85 -1.01 12.82 -8.31
N TYR A 86 -0.67 12.12 -7.22
CA TYR A 86 -1.13 12.54 -5.90
C TYR A 86 -0.48 13.84 -5.43
N THR A 87 0.81 13.99 -5.64
CA THR A 87 1.55 15.21 -5.25
C THR A 87 0.91 16.47 -5.87
N LEU A 88 0.59 16.42 -7.17
CA LEU A 88 0.04 17.54 -7.92
C LEU A 88 -1.47 17.73 -7.74
N PHE A 89 -2.23 16.65 -7.58
CA PHE A 89 -3.70 16.71 -7.67
C PHE A 89 -4.42 16.20 -6.41
N GLY A 90 -3.68 15.72 -5.39
CA GLY A 90 -4.21 15.43 -4.06
C GLY A 90 -5.27 14.34 -3.98
N GLY A 91 -5.28 13.38 -4.91
CA GLY A 91 -6.24 12.28 -4.96
C GLY A 91 -7.39 12.44 -5.97
N GLU A 92 -7.49 13.59 -6.63
CA GLU A 92 -8.57 13.87 -7.59
C GLU A 92 -8.57 12.85 -8.76
N VAL A 93 -7.39 12.50 -9.29
CA VAL A 93 -7.25 11.60 -10.43
C VAL A 93 -7.70 10.20 -10.03
N GLU A 94 -7.23 9.73 -8.89
CA GLU A 94 -7.56 8.42 -8.33
C GLU A 94 -9.07 8.28 -8.13
N ARG A 95 -9.73 9.27 -7.51
CA ARG A 95 -11.18 9.23 -7.28
C ARG A 95 -11.98 9.23 -8.59
N LYS A 96 -11.57 10.02 -9.59
CA LYS A 96 -12.21 10.01 -10.92
C LYS A 96 -12.09 8.65 -11.62
N VAL A 97 -10.89 8.06 -11.56
CA VAL A 97 -10.64 6.74 -12.14
C VAL A 97 -11.42 5.65 -11.40
N MET A 98 -11.42 5.66 -10.07
CA MET A 98 -12.18 4.70 -9.26
C MET A 98 -13.69 4.79 -9.52
N ASN A 99 -14.23 6.00 -9.63
CA ASN A 99 -15.63 6.21 -9.99
C ASN A 99 -15.95 5.67 -11.40
N ALA A 100 -15.06 5.89 -12.37
CA ALA A 100 -15.24 5.40 -13.74
C ALA A 100 -15.15 3.87 -13.83
N MET A 101 -14.29 3.24 -13.02
CA MET A 101 -14.20 1.78 -12.88
C MET A 101 -15.37 1.18 -12.10
N GLY A 102 -16.13 1.99 -11.34
CA GLY A 102 -17.27 1.55 -10.57
C GLY A 102 -16.90 0.72 -9.35
N TYR A 103 -16.00 1.21 -8.50
CA TYR A 103 -15.76 0.61 -7.19
C TYR A 103 -17.03 0.65 -6.34
N ASP A 104 -17.34 -0.47 -5.68
CA ASP A 104 -18.52 -0.64 -4.84
C ASP A 104 -18.27 -0.30 -3.37
N ILE A 105 -17.08 -0.63 -2.88
CA ILE A 105 -16.62 -0.41 -1.51
C ILE A 105 -15.19 0.10 -1.53
N GLN A 106 -14.90 1.08 -0.68
CA GLN A 106 -13.56 1.50 -0.33
C GLN A 106 -13.43 1.72 1.17
N ILE A 107 -12.27 1.35 1.74
CA ILE A 107 -11.87 1.69 3.10
C ILE A 107 -10.70 2.68 3.10
N LEU A 108 -10.40 3.25 4.25
CA LEU A 108 -9.19 4.07 4.45
C LEU A 108 -7.97 3.17 4.63
N GLY A 109 -6.83 3.57 4.04
CA GLY A 109 -5.52 3.20 4.54
C GLY A 109 -4.92 4.37 5.33
N ASN A 110 -3.63 4.26 5.68
CA ASN A 110 -2.94 5.36 6.37
C ASN A 110 -2.62 6.53 5.44
N HIS A 111 -2.36 6.28 4.18
CA HIS A 111 -1.99 7.31 3.22
C HIS A 111 -3.17 8.17 2.74
N GLU A 112 -4.40 7.75 2.96
CA GLU A 112 -5.54 8.63 2.76
C GLU A 112 -5.49 9.89 3.64
N PHE A 113 -4.81 9.83 4.78
CA PHE A 113 -4.64 10.96 5.70
C PHE A 113 -3.46 11.90 5.37
N ASP A 114 -2.59 11.59 4.43
CA ASP A 114 -1.31 12.28 4.21
C ASP A 114 -1.46 13.80 3.99
N LYS A 115 -2.51 14.24 3.29
CA LYS A 115 -2.81 15.66 3.09
C LYS A 115 -3.84 16.24 4.07
N GLY A 116 -4.05 15.54 5.20
CA GLY A 116 -4.96 15.94 6.27
C GLY A 116 -6.44 15.70 5.95
N MET A 117 -7.25 15.86 7.00
CA MET A 117 -8.66 15.46 6.97
C MET A 117 -9.54 16.33 6.04
N ASP A 118 -9.21 17.59 5.83
CA ASP A 118 -9.97 18.47 4.93
C ASP A 118 -9.84 18.02 3.47
N GLN A 119 -8.61 17.68 3.04
CA GLN A 119 -8.39 17.13 1.70
C GLN A 119 -9.04 15.77 1.55
N LEU A 120 -8.89 14.89 2.54
CA LEU A 120 -9.54 13.59 2.59
C LEU A 120 -11.07 13.73 2.45
N ALA A 121 -11.70 14.61 3.24
CA ALA A 121 -13.14 14.86 3.17
C ALA A 121 -13.58 15.37 1.79
N LYS A 122 -12.80 16.27 1.19
CA LYS A 122 -13.06 16.80 -0.15
C LYS A 122 -13.08 15.70 -1.20
N GLU A 123 -12.06 14.84 -1.20
CA GLU A 123 -11.92 13.74 -2.17
C GLU A 123 -12.98 12.65 -1.95
N TRP A 124 -13.22 12.27 -0.69
CA TRP A 124 -14.14 11.19 -0.37
C TRP A 124 -15.61 11.54 -0.55
N LYS A 125 -15.98 12.84 -0.47
CA LYS A 125 -17.33 13.29 -0.86
C LYS A 125 -17.63 13.07 -2.35
N GLN A 126 -16.60 13.00 -3.19
CA GLN A 126 -16.73 12.76 -4.64
C GLN A 126 -16.75 11.27 -5.00
N LEU A 127 -16.42 10.37 -4.06
CA LEU A 127 -16.38 8.95 -4.30
C LEU A 127 -17.78 8.34 -4.34
N ASN A 128 -18.08 7.58 -5.40
CA ASN A 128 -19.37 6.90 -5.58
C ASN A 128 -19.46 5.60 -4.77
N ALA A 129 -18.33 4.99 -4.42
CA ALA A 129 -18.27 3.76 -3.63
C ALA A 129 -18.83 3.97 -2.20
N ASN A 130 -19.31 2.89 -1.59
CA ASN A 130 -19.61 2.89 -0.16
C ASN A 130 -18.30 3.05 0.64
N ARG A 131 -18.27 4.03 1.53
CA ARG A 131 -17.13 4.35 2.40
C ARG A 131 -17.32 3.60 3.69
N LEU A 132 -16.48 2.59 3.89
CA LEU A 132 -16.66 1.64 4.97
C LEU A 132 -15.60 1.84 6.05
N SER A 133 -16.03 2.01 7.30
CA SER A 133 -15.15 2.02 8.48
C SER A 133 -15.94 1.59 9.70
N THR A 134 -15.53 0.49 10.32
CA THR A 134 -16.21 -0.11 11.48
C THR A 134 -15.56 0.32 12.80
N ASN A 135 -14.25 0.61 12.77
CA ASN A 135 -13.46 0.82 13.98
C ASN A 135 -12.89 2.24 14.13
N TYR A 136 -13.38 3.22 13.33
CA TYR A 136 -13.12 4.63 13.59
C TYR A 136 -14.42 5.35 13.95
N ASP A 137 -14.38 6.17 15.02
CA ASP A 137 -15.43 7.13 15.36
C ASP A 137 -14.99 8.52 14.87
N PHE A 138 -15.73 9.04 13.87
CA PHE A 138 -15.48 10.34 13.25
C PHE A 138 -16.35 11.46 13.84
N THR A 139 -17.11 11.20 14.90
CA THR A 139 -18.08 12.13 15.48
C THR A 139 -17.44 13.47 15.82
N GLY A 140 -17.97 14.55 15.26
CA GLY A 140 -17.49 15.92 15.46
C GLY A 140 -16.28 16.31 14.60
N SER A 141 -15.79 15.45 13.72
CA SER A 141 -14.76 15.78 12.74
C SER A 141 -15.35 16.18 11.39
N VAL A 142 -14.52 16.65 10.45
CA VAL A 142 -14.95 16.96 9.07
C VAL A 142 -15.37 15.71 8.26
N LEU A 143 -15.09 14.52 8.79
CA LEU A 143 -15.45 13.20 8.22
C LEU A 143 -16.76 12.65 8.80
N ASP A 144 -17.37 13.33 9.76
CA ASP A 144 -18.61 12.88 10.40
C ASP A 144 -19.72 12.65 9.36
N GLY A 145 -20.34 11.46 9.46
CA GLY A 145 -21.40 11.04 8.54
C GLY A 145 -20.94 10.59 7.14
N LEU A 146 -19.63 10.61 6.83
CA LEU A 146 -19.12 10.15 5.54
C LEU A 146 -18.98 8.62 5.44
N PHE A 147 -18.84 7.93 6.57
CA PHE A 147 -18.58 6.49 6.62
C PHE A 147 -19.75 5.74 7.24
N VAL A 148 -19.88 4.48 6.84
CA VAL A 148 -20.83 3.54 7.43
C VAL A 148 -20.07 2.37 8.05
N PRO A 149 -20.57 1.80 9.19
CA PRO A 149 -19.85 0.72 9.88
C PRO A 149 -19.99 -0.64 9.18
N ALA A 150 -21.00 -0.80 8.32
CA ALA A 150 -21.20 -2.01 7.54
C ALA A 150 -22.02 -1.72 6.28
N VAL A 151 -21.83 -2.55 5.27
CA VAL A 151 -22.64 -2.60 4.04
C VAL A 151 -23.23 -3.99 3.91
N VAL A 152 -24.50 -4.07 3.53
CA VAL A 152 -25.21 -5.34 3.30
C VAL A 152 -25.71 -5.38 1.88
N LYS A 153 -25.39 -6.45 1.14
CA LYS A 153 -25.82 -6.66 -0.25
C LYS A 153 -26.49 -8.02 -0.40
N LYS A 154 -27.46 -8.08 -1.30
CA LYS A 154 -28.19 -9.31 -1.62
C LYS A 154 -27.76 -9.83 -2.99
N PHE A 155 -27.46 -11.14 -3.07
CA PHE A 155 -27.09 -11.86 -4.27
C PHE A 155 -27.97 -13.12 -4.35
N GLY A 156 -28.84 -13.19 -5.34
CA GLY A 156 -29.88 -14.19 -5.38
C GLY A 156 -30.81 -14.11 -4.15
N ASP A 157 -30.88 -15.17 -3.36
CA ASP A 157 -31.61 -15.22 -2.08
C ASP A 157 -30.71 -15.03 -0.85
N LYS A 158 -29.39 -14.92 -1.03
CA LYS A 158 -28.38 -14.78 0.03
C LYS A 158 -28.03 -13.32 0.31
N THR A 159 -27.69 -13.05 1.55
CA THR A 159 -27.24 -11.74 2.01
C THR A 159 -25.79 -11.83 2.46
N VAL A 160 -24.95 -10.91 2.00
CA VAL A 160 -23.53 -10.80 2.39
C VAL A 160 -23.32 -9.47 3.10
N GLY A 161 -22.67 -9.53 4.27
CA GLY A 161 -22.26 -8.36 5.04
C GLY A 161 -20.80 -8.01 4.79
N PHE A 162 -20.48 -6.72 4.71
CA PHE A 162 -19.13 -6.18 4.56
C PHE A 162 -18.82 -5.26 5.72
N ILE A 163 -17.63 -5.39 6.31
CA ILE A 163 -17.12 -4.55 7.39
C ILE A 163 -15.76 -3.99 7.01
N GLY A 164 -15.38 -2.79 7.51
CA GLY A 164 -14.13 -2.12 7.19
C GLY A 164 -13.26 -1.93 8.43
N ILE A 165 -12.06 -2.50 8.46
CA ILE A 165 -11.15 -2.44 9.60
C ILE A 165 -9.88 -1.69 9.21
N ASN A 166 -9.63 -0.61 9.92
CA ASN A 166 -8.51 0.27 9.73
C ASN A 166 -7.48 0.08 10.86
N LEU A 167 -6.20 0.36 10.58
CA LEU A 167 -5.12 0.32 11.56
C LEU A 167 -5.30 1.42 12.63
N ASP A 168 -4.57 1.30 13.75
CA ASP A 168 -4.41 2.43 14.66
C ASP A 168 -3.53 3.50 13.98
N PRO A 169 -4.02 4.73 13.76
CA PRO A 169 -3.24 5.77 13.11
C PRO A 169 -2.06 6.25 13.96
N ALA A 170 -2.08 6.00 15.27
CA ALA A 170 -1.02 6.44 16.18
C ALA A 170 0.34 5.83 15.82
N GLY A 171 1.35 6.67 15.66
CA GLY A 171 2.71 6.25 15.31
C GLY A 171 2.95 6.00 13.81
N ILE A 172 1.89 5.96 12.99
CA ILE A 172 1.98 5.77 11.53
C ILE A 172 1.53 7.01 10.77
N VAL A 173 0.43 7.62 11.19
CA VAL A 173 -0.09 8.86 10.59
C VAL A 173 0.33 10.05 11.45
N THR A 174 0.71 11.16 10.83
CA THR A 174 0.98 12.41 11.55
C THR A 174 -0.25 12.85 12.34
N GLU A 175 -0.12 13.09 13.64
CA GLU A 175 -1.24 13.32 14.57
C GLU A 175 -2.17 14.47 14.12
N SER A 176 -1.62 15.56 13.57
CA SER A 176 -2.42 16.67 13.04
C SER A 176 -3.34 16.27 11.88
N ASN A 177 -3.01 15.17 11.17
CA ASN A 177 -3.73 14.72 9.98
C ASN A 177 -4.94 13.82 10.29
N TYR A 178 -5.09 13.36 11.55
CA TYR A 178 -6.26 12.59 11.99
C TYR A 178 -6.89 13.11 13.29
N THR A 179 -6.62 14.38 13.63
CA THR A 179 -7.14 15.02 14.84
C THR A 179 -8.67 14.88 14.93
N GLY A 180 -9.16 14.31 16.04
CA GLY A 180 -10.59 14.10 16.28
C GLY A 180 -11.12 12.75 15.80
N VAL A 181 -10.32 11.94 15.11
CA VAL A 181 -10.64 10.53 14.84
C VAL A 181 -10.35 9.71 16.10
N LYS A 182 -11.32 8.90 16.54
CA LYS A 182 -11.12 8.00 17.68
C LYS A 182 -10.98 6.57 17.16
N TYR A 183 -9.87 5.97 17.48
CA TYR A 183 -9.60 4.56 17.17
C TYR A 183 -10.33 3.65 18.17
N ILE A 184 -10.93 2.59 17.66
CA ILE A 184 -11.53 1.48 18.40
C ILE A 184 -10.77 0.22 18.01
N ASP A 185 -10.44 -0.63 18.98
CA ASP A 185 -9.75 -1.90 18.71
C ASP A 185 -10.42 -2.66 17.55
N GLY A 186 -9.66 -2.88 16.46
CA GLY A 186 -10.20 -3.37 15.21
C GLY A 186 -10.65 -4.83 15.28
N ILE A 187 -9.93 -5.70 16.02
CA ILE A 187 -10.31 -7.11 16.16
C ILE A 187 -11.61 -7.23 16.95
N LYS A 188 -11.75 -6.44 18.01
CA LYS A 188 -12.97 -6.39 18.80
C LYS A 188 -14.14 -5.86 17.96
N ALA A 189 -13.97 -4.71 17.30
CA ALA A 189 -15.00 -4.10 16.47
C ALA A 189 -15.44 -5.02 15.33
N ALA A 190 -14.50 -5.71 14.69
CA ALA A 190 -14.77 -6.69 13.64
C ALA A 190 -15.65 -7.83 14.13
N ASN A 191 -15.29 -8.45 15.26
CA ASN A 191 -16.06 -9.56 15.83
C ASN A 191 -17.48 -9.13 16.27
N GLU A 192 -17.60 -7.98 16.92
CA GLU A 192 -18.90 -7.44 17.35
C GLU A 192 -19.82 -7.17 16.15
N GLN A 193 -19.29 -6.52 15.11
CA GLN A 193 -20.07 -6.20 13.92
C GLN A 193 -20.38 -7.44 13.08
N ALA A 194 -19.46 -8.41 12.95
CA ALA A 194 -19.68 -9.65 12.24
C ALA A 194 -20.77 -10.48 12.91
N ALA A 195 -20.73 -10.65 14.25
CA ALA A 195 -21.76 -11.34 15.01
C ALA A 195 -23.15 -10.69 14.84
N LYS A 196 -23.20 -9.34 14.81
CA LYS A 196 -24.44 -8.60 14.55
C LYS A 196 -24.99 -8.92 13.16
N LEU A 197 -24.17 -8.88 12.11
CA LEU A 197 -24.55 -9.17 10.74
C LEU A 197 -25.04 -10.62 10.58
N LYS A 198 -24.37 -11.60 11.19
CA LYS A 198 -24.83 -13.00 11.20
C LYS A 198 -26.19 -13.14 11.89
N LYS A 199 -26.40 -12.47 13.02
CA LYS A 199 -27.69 -12.46 13.72
C LYS A 199 -28.80 -11.83 12.87
N GLU A 200 -28.46 -10.85 12.03
CA GLU A 200 -29.38 -10.20 11.09
C GLU A 200 -29.62 -11.03 9.81
N GLY A 201 -29.00 -12.21 9.68
CA GLY A 201 -29.24 -13.16 8.60
C GLY A 201 -28.20 -13.13 7.47
N ALA A 202 -27.03 -12.51 7.66
CA ALA A 202 -25.96 -12.56 6.68
C ALA A 202 -25.45 -14.01 6.53
N ALA A 203 -25.50 -14.54 5.31
CA ALA A 203 -24.95 -15.85 4.97
C ALA A 203 -23.42 -15.86 5.13
N MET A 204 -22.78 -14.79 4.69
CA MET A 204 -21.33 -14.57 4.83
C MET A 204 -21.03 -13.15 5.31
N VAL A 205 -19.89 -12.98 6.01
CA VAL A 205 -19.33 -11.68 6.37
C VAL A 205 -17.92 -11.59 5.82
N ILE A 206 -17.65 -10.50 5.11
CA ILE A 206 -16.37 -10.19 4.49
C ILE A 206 -15.78 -8.97 5.18
N ALA A 207 -14.60 -9.11 5.75
CA ALA A 207 -13.83 -8.01 6.30
C ALA A 207 -12.91 -7.44 5.22
N VAL A 208 -13.03 -6.13 4.97
CA VAL A 208 -12.07 -5.37 4.16
C VAL A 208 -11.17 -4.65 5.15
N THR A 209 -9.87 -4.89 5.08
CA THR A 209 -8.95 -4.49 6.15
C THR A 209 -7.74 -3.74 5.61
N HIS A 210 -7.20 -2.81 6.42
CA HIS A 210 -5.91 -2.17 6.12
C HIS A 210 -5.04 -2.20 7.38
N ILE A 211 -4.63 -3.41 7.80
CA ILE A 211 -3.90 -3.67 9.04
C ILE A 211 -2.64 -4.52 8.85
N GLY A 212 -2.35 -4.87 7.59
CA GLY A 212 -1.22 -5.72 7.25
C GLY A 212 -1.49 -7.21 7.37
N TYR A 213 -0.70 -8.03 6.65
CA TYR A 213 -0.94 -9.48 6.57
C TYR A 213 -0.55 -10.21 7.87
N ASP A 214 0.72 -10.12 8.30
CA ASP A 214 1.27 -10.79 9.51
C ASP A 214 2.53 -10.05 10.02
N ASN A 215 2.58 -8.74 9.86
CA ASN A 215 3.75 -7.91 10.14
C ASN A 215 3.72 -7.24 11.53
N GLU A 216 2.54 -7.11 12.14
CA GLU A 216 2.33 -6.49 13.45
C GLU A 216 1.81 -7.54 14.43
N PRO A 217 2.62 -8.01 15.41
CA PRO A 217 2.17 -9.01 16.38
C PRO A 217 0.93 -8.54 17.16
N GLY A 218 -0.12 -9.36 17.15
CA GLY A 218 -1.36 -9.10 17.88
C GLY A 218 -2.36 -8.20 17.14
N TYR A 219 -1.98 -7.62 15.99
CA TYR A 219 -2.86 -6.75 15.22
C TYR A 219 -2.56 -6.81 13.70
N SER A 220 -2.95 -7.90 13.08
CA SER A 220 -2.79 -8.16 11.65
C SER A 220 -4.00 -8.89 11.08
N ASP A 221 -4.07 -9.04 9.75
CA ASP A 221 -5.09 -9.87 9.09
C ASP A 221 -5.07 -11.30 9.61
N MET A 222 -3.88 -11.84 9.88
CA MET A 222 -3.71 -13.19 10.42
C MET A 222 -4.14 -13.30 11.87
N ASP A 223 -3.96 -12.25 12.69
CA ASP A 223 -4.46 -12.21 14.05
C ASP A 223 -5.99 -12.05 14.07
N LEU A 224 -6.54 -11.18 13.21
CA LEU A 224 -7.98 -11.07 13.03
C LEU A 224 -8.55 -12.42 12.61
N ALA A 225 -7.93 -13.10 11.63
CA ALA A 225 -8.36 -14.41 11.16
C ALA A 225 -8.43 -15.42 12.30
N ARG A 226 -7.34 -15.59 13.04
CA ARG A 226 -7.23 -16.58 14.14
C ARG A 226 -8.20 -16.29 15.29
N ASN A 227 -8.51 -15.00 15.55
CA ASN A 227 -9.36 -14.55 16.66
C ASN A 227 -10.81 -14.27 16.27
N SER A 228 -11.18 -14.45 14.99
CA SER A 228 -12.56 -14.27 14.52
C SER A 228 -13.42 -15.52 14.71
N ARG A 229 -14.75 -15.34 14.62
CA ARG A 229 -15.73 -16.45 14.63
C ARG A 229 -16.72 -16.39 13.47
N ASP A 230 -17.15 -15.20 13.12
CA ASP A 230 -18.23 -14.93 12.17
C ASP A 230 -17.77 -14.27 10.86
N ILE A 231 -16.45 -14.15 10.65
CA ILE A 231 -15.83 -13.64 9.43
C ILE A 231 -15.49 -14.83 8.53
N ASP A 232 -15.86 -14.77 7.26
CA ASP A 232 -15.61 -15.85 6.29
C ASP A 232 -14.44 -15.53 5.33
N VAL A 233 -14.22 -14.23 5.00
CA VAL A 233 -13.15 -13.76 4.10
C VAL A 233 -12.58 -12.46 4.62
N ILE A 234 -11.25 -12.30 4.51
CA ILE A 234 -10.52 -11.06 4.76
C ILE A 234 -9.85 -10.62 3.45
N ILE A 235 -10.09 -9.37 3.06
CA ILE A 235 -9.44 -8.69 1.93
C ILE A 235 -8.59 -7.57 2.53
N GLY A 236 -7.29 -7.77 2.57
CA GLY A 236 -6.36 -6.92 3.31
C GLY A 236 -5.50 -6.00 2.44
N GLY A 237 -4.73 -5.14 3.13
CA GLY A 237 -3.76 -4.19 2.58
C GLY A 237 -2.63 -3.86 3.56
N HIS A 238 -1.98 -2.73 3.38
CA HIS A 238 -0.94 -2.12 4.21
C HIS A 238 0.47 -2.72 4.08
N SER A 239 0.61 -4.02 4.21
CA SER A 239 1.94 -4.69 4.20
C SER A 239 2.49 -4.95 2.80
N HIS A 240 1.74 -4.65 1.75
CA HIS A 240 2.08 -4.95 0.34
C HIS A 240 2.36 -6.44 0.10
N THR A 241 1.79 -7.31 0.89
CA THR A 241 2.02 -8.75 0.79
C THR A 241 1.34 -9.31 -0.45
N VAL A 242 2.05 -10.09 -1.25
CA VAL A 242 1.46 -10.85 -2.35
C VAL A 242 1.00 -12.18 -1.79
N VAL A 243 -0.32 -12.36 -1.67
CA VAL A 243 -0.92 -13.63 -1.27
C VAL A 243 -1.46 -14.32 -2.53
N ASP A 244 -0.66 -15.18 -3.13
CA ASP A 244 -1.04 -15.93 -4.34
C ASP A 244 -1.59 -17.30 -3.98
N PRO A 245 -2.90 -17.56 -4.16
CA PRO A 245 -3.51 -18.87 -3.89
C PRO A 245 -2.92 -20.03 -4.73
N ALA A 246 -2.28 -19.73 -5.85
CA ALA A 246 -1.64 -20.71 -6.71
C ALA A 246 -0.23 -21.11 -6.24
N ASP A 247 0.45 -20.24 -5.48
CA ASP A 247 1.79 -20.52 -4.97
C ASP A 247 1.74 -21.49 -3.79
N LYS A 248 2.43 -22.62 -3.93
CA LYS A 248 2.47 -23.68 -2.92
C LYS A 248 3.88 -23.90 -2.35
N ARG A 249 4.81 -22.99 -2.63
CA ARG A 249 6.19 -23.10 -2.12
C ARG A 249 6.20 -22.97 -0.59
N PRO A 250 7.10 -23.65 0.12
CA PRO A 250 7.27 -23.44 1.56
C PRO A 250 7.68 -21.97 1.87
N GLY A 251 7.13 -21.41 2.92
CA GLY A 251 7.46 -20.05 3.39
C GLY A 251 6.75 -18.92 2.68
N VAL A 252 5.88 -19.19 1.69
CA VAL A 252 5.02 -18.15 1.10
C VAL A 252 3.80 -17.85 2.00
N PRO A 253 3.19 -16.66 1.89
CA PRO A 253 1.98 -16.33 2.62
C PRO A 253 0.86 -17.34 2.37
N THR A 254 0.22 -17.82 3.45
CA THR A 254 -0.94 -18.72 3.34
C THR A 254 -2.23 -17.91 3.21
N TRP A 255 -3.14 -18.33 2.36
CA TRP A 255 -4.44 -17.69 2.20
C TRP A 255 -5.60 -18.42 2.90
N ARG A 256 -5.31 -19.52 3.61
CA ARG A 256 -6.28 -20.32 4.36
C ARG A 256 -5.87 -20.45 5.81
N VAL A 257 -6.73 -20.02 6.73
CA VAL A 257 -6.45 -19.95 8.18
C VAL A 257 -7.65 -20.48 8.93
N ALA A 258 -7.42 -21.29 9.97
CA ALA A 258 -8.47 -21.68 10.89
C ALA A 258 -8.78 -20.53 11.85
N ASN A 259 -10.08 -20.18 12.01
CA ASN A 259 -10.54 -19.18 12.95
C ASN A 259 -10.75 -19.75 14.37
N ALA A 260 -11.21 -18.95 15.31
CA ALA A 260 -11.46 -19.35 16.69
C ALA A 260 -12.67 -20.33 16.84
N ALA A 261 -13.48 -20.52 15.81
CA ALA A 261 -14.55 -21.51 15.77
C ALA A 261 -14.12 -22.83 15.11
N GLY A 262 -12.92 -22.88 14.51
CA GLY A 262 -12.40 -24.01 13.76
C GLY A 262 -12.78 -24.01 12.27
N ASP A 263 -13.46 -22.96 11.79
CA ASP A 263 -13.78 -22.81 10.37
C ASP A 263 -12.57 -22.28 9.61
N THR A 264 -12.42 -22.67 8.34
CA THR A 264 -11.37 -22.15 7.48
C THR A 264 -11.83 -20.87 6.81
N ILE A 265 -11.11 -19.77 7.04
CA ILE A 265 -11.34 -18.49 6.39
C ILE A 265 -10.24 -18.18 5.37
N SER A 266 -10.53 -17.29 4.43
CA SER A 266 -9.62 -16.86 3.38
C SER A 266 -9.06 -15.47 3.69
N VAL A 267 -7.73 -15.29 3.60
CA VAL A 267 -7.02 -14.01 3.78
C VAL A 267 -6.26 -13.69 2.51
N LEU A 268 -6.53 -12.55 1.90
CA LEU A 268 -6.06 -12.21 0.56
C LEU A 268 -5.54 -10.77 0.48
N GLN A 269 -4.40 -10.57 -0.18
CA GLN A 269 -3.83 -9.27 -0.56
C GLN A 269 -3.21 -9.38 -1.96
N THR A 270 -3.16 -8.28 -2.72
CA THR A 270 -2.68 -8.26 -4.12
C THR A 270 -1.24 -7.80 -4.30
N GLY A 271 -0.54 -7.46 -3.23
CA GLY A 271 0.72 -6.74 -3.30
C GLY A 271 0.50 -5.23 -3.27
N SER A 272 1.15 -4.48 -4.15
CA SER A 272 0.99 -3.03 -4.24
C SER A 272 1.02 -2.52 -5.68
N SER A 273 0.84 -1.19 -5.86
CA SER A 273 0.95 -0.48 -7.14
C SER A 273 0.02 -0.99 -8.24
N GLY A 274 -0.98 -1.79 -7.88
CA GLY A 274 -1.97 -2.31 -8.81
C GLY A 274 -1.41 -3.19 -9.92
N VAL A 275 -0.27 -3.85 -9.68
CA VAL A 275 0.34 -4.80 -10.64
C VAL A 275 -0.43 -6.11 -10.72
N ASN A 276 -1.27 -6.38 -9.74
CA ASN A 276 -2.22 -7.50 -9.73
C ASN A 276 -3.64 -7.00 -9.44
N LEU A 277 -4.62 -7.70 -9.98
CA LEU A 277 -6.03 -7.63 -9.59
C LEU A 277 -6.39 -8.95 -8.92
N GLY A 278 -6.91 -8.90 -7.69
CA GLY A 278 -7.42 -10.10 -7.02
C GLY A 278 -8.82 -10.45 -7.52
N GLU A 279 -9.09 -11.74 -7.70
CA GLU A 279 -10.42 -12.27 -8.01
C GLU A 279 -10.76 -13.37 -7.01
N ILE A 280 -11.90 -13.23 -6.34
CA ILE A 280 -12.46 -14.19 -5.39
C ILE A 280 -13.80 -14.64 -5.94
N ASP A 281 -13.99 -15.93 -6.08
CA ASP A 281 -15.22 -16.56 -6.53
C ASP A 281 -15.85 -17.32 -5.36
N ILE A 282 -17.09 -16.97 -5.02
CA ILE A 282 -17.81 -17.46 -3.86
C ILE A 282 -19.13 -18.11 -4.30
N ASP A 283 -19.30 -19.37 -3.96
CA ASP A 283 -20.59 -20.05 -3.97
C ASP A 283 -21.25 -19.81 -2.60
N LEU A 284 -22.30 -18.98 -2.57
CA LEU A 284 -22.96 -18.58 -1.32
C LEU A 284 -23.86 -19.67 -0.72
N ASP A 285 -24.19 -20.73 -1.47
CA ASP A 285 -24.93 -21.87 -0.95
C ASP A 285 -24.03 -22.83 -0.17
N THR A 286 -22.84 -23.10 -0.72
CA THR A 286 -21.86 -24.02 -0.12
C THR A 286 -20.80 -23.32 0.72
N LYS A 287 -20.70 -21.99 0.62
CA LYS A 287 -19.63 -21.15 1.16
C LYS A 287 -18.24 -21.51 0.66
N GLN A 288 -18.14 -22.18 -0.48
CA GLN A 288 -16.86 -22.44 -1.09
C GLN A 288 -16.29 -21.16 -1.67
N VAL A 289 -15.01 -20.94 -1.36
CA VAL A 289 -14.22 -19.79 -1.85
C VAL A 289 -13.07 -20.31 -2.69
N SER A 290 -12.93 -19.78 -3.90
CA SER A 290 -11.72 -19.90 -4.72
C SER A 290 -11.19 -18.51 -5.03
N ALA A 291 -9.87 -18.39 -5.20
CA ALA A 291 -9.24 -17.11 -5.45
C ALA A 291 -8.03 -17.24 -6.35
N LYS A 292 -7.70 -16.16 -7.05
CA LYS A 292 -6.50 -16.02 -7.89
C LYS A 292 -6.04 -14.58 -7.98
N LEU A 293 -4.77 -14.37 -8.32
CA LEU A 293 -4.23 -13.09 -8.74
C LEU A 293 -4.19 -13.04 -10.29
N ILE A 294 -4.60 -11.92 -10.86
CA ILE A 294 -4.56 -11.66 -12.29
C ILE A 294 -3.52 -10.57 -12.54
N PRO A 295 -2.39 -10.86 -13.22
CA PRO A 295 -1.39 -9.85 -13.53
C PRO A 295 -1.95 -8.76 -14.46
N VAL A 296 -1.68 -7.51 -14.11
CA VAL A 296 -2.01 -6.32 -14.90
C VAL A 296 -0.76 -5.94 -15.70
N ASP A 297 -0.69 -6.30 -16.98
CA ASP A 297 0.51 -6.10 -17.79
C ASP A 297 0.21 -5.77 -19.26
N SER A 298 1.26 -5.64 -20.07
CA SER A 298 1.19 -5.22 -21.48
C SER A 298 0.38 -6.13 -22.39
N ARG A 299 0.02 -7.35 -22.00
CA ARG A 299 -0.87 -8.23 -22.77
C ARG A 299 -2.27 -7.62 -22.93
N LEU A 300 -2.60 -6.63 -22.12
CA LEU A 300 -3.89 -5.94 -22.12
C LEU A 300 -3.92 -4.71 -23.03
N ASP A 301 -2.77 -4.20 -23.49
CA ASP A 301 -2.65 -2.92 -24.21
C ASP A 301 -3.55 -2.84 -25.46
N SER A 302 -3.66 -3.91 -26.23
CA SER A 302 -4.51 -3.95 -27.42
C SER A 302 -6.02 -3.85 -27.14
N ARG A 303 -6.43 -3.96 -25.88
CA ARG A 303 -7.81 -3.93 -25.40
C ARG A 303 -8.15 -2.65 -24.64
N VAL A 304 -7.15 -1.81 -24.35
CA VAL A 304 -7.36 -0.55 -23.64
C VAL A 304 -8.23 0.38 -24.47
N GLY A 305 -9.32 0.84 -23.89
CA GLY A 305 -10.28 1.77 -24.49
C GLY A 305 -10.02 3.22 -24.06
N SER A 306 -10.85 4.12 -24.59
CA SER A 306 -10.74 5.56 -24.32
C SER A 306 -11.34 6.00 -22.97
N LYS A 307 -12.11 5.16 -22.27
CA LYS A 307 -12.84 5.53 -21.04
C LYS A 307 -11.91 6.10 -19.98
N ILE A 308 -10.93 5.33 -19.55
CA ILE A 308 -9.96 5.75 -18.53
C ILE A 308 -8.94 6.73 -19.09
N GLU A 309 -8.44 6.48 -20.31
CA GLU A 309 -7.48 7.37 -20.98
C GLU A 309 -7.98 8.81 -21.13
N SER A 310 -9.26 9.02 -21.45
CA SER A 310 -9.83 10.36 -21.55
C SER A 310 -9.87 11.11 -20.21
N ILE A 311 -9.99 10.39 -19.10
CA ILE A 311 -9.93 10.96 -17.74
C ILE A 311 -8.50 11.32 -17.38
N VAL A 312 -7.54 10.44 -17.66
CA VAL A 312 -6.14 10.58 -17.21
C VAL A 312 -5.34 11.56 -18.09
N ALA A 313 -5.60 11.61 -19.40
CA ALA A 313 -4.79 12.36 -20.36
C ALA A 313 -4.48 13.83 -19.97
N PRO A 314 -5.44 14.66 -19.49
CA PRO A 314 -5.14 16.05 -19.12
C PRO A 314 -4.20 16.15 -17.90
N TYR A 315 -4.26 15.21 -16.97
CA TYR A 315 -3.37 15.12 -15.81
C TYR A 315 -1.99 14.59 -16.21
N ARG A 316 -1.94 13.55 -17.06
CA ARG A 316 -0.70 12.98 -17.59
C ARG A 316 0.12 14.05 -18.32
N ALA A 317 -0.48 14.90 -19.12
CA ALA A 317 0.23 15.98 -19.80
C ALA A 317 0.97 16.92 -18.81
N LYS A 318 0.38 17.18 -17.63
CA LYS A 318 1.03 17.99 -16.58
C LYS A 318 2.17 17.21 -15.90
N VAL A 319 1.94 15.94 -15.56
CA VAL A 319 2.95 15.05 -14.98
C VAL A 319 4.14 14.91 -15.92
N ASP A 320 3.89 14.64 -17.22
CA ASP A 320 4.96 14.46 -18.21
C ASP A 320 5.79 15.72 -18.41
N SER A 321 5.18 16.91 -18.30
CA SER A 321 5.94 18.16 -18.39
C SER A 321 7.02 18.29 -17.30
N MET A 322 6.79 17.71 -16.12
CA MET A 322 7.79 17.65 -15.03
C MET A 322 8.76 16.47 -15.21
N ARG A 323 8.26 15.31 -15.65
CA ARG A 323 9.08 14.13 -15.90
C ARG A 323 10.14 14.36 -16.99
N LEU A 324 9.86 15.23 -17.96
CA LEU A 324 10.79 15.52 -19.05
C LEU A 324 11.88 16.54 -18.68
N GLN A 325 11.77 17.24 -17.55
CA GLN A 325 12.75 18.21 -17.12
C GLN A 325 13.97 17.52 -16.51
N VAL A 326 15.04 17.36 -17.30
CA VAL A 326 16.31 16.82 -16.82
C VAL A 326 17.01 17.84 -15.91
N ILE A 327 17.42 17.40 -14.73
CA ILE A 327 18.05 18.22 -13.69
C ILE A 327 19.48 17.76 -13.33
N GLY A 328 19.90 16.59 -13.78
CA GLY A 328 21.22 16.03 -13.49
C GLY A 328 21.44 14.71 -14.20
N ASN A 329 22.47 13.96 -13.75
CA ASN A 329 22.79 12.65 -14.27
C ASN A 329 23.31 11.74 -13.16
N SER A 330 22.83 10.49 -13.09
CA SER A 330 23.38 9.46 -12.21
C SER A 330 24.14 8.42 -13.02
N PRO A 331 25.44 8.19 -12.77
CA PRO A 331 26.19 7.14 -13.45
C PRO A 331 25.80 5.72 -12.99
N PHE A 332 25.06 5.59 -11.88
CA PHE A 332 24.66 4.33 -11.28
C PHE A 332 23.15 4.30 -10.98
N GLU A 333 22.61 3.09 -10.93
CA GLU A 333 21.27 2.85 -10.42
C GLU A 333 21.29 2.75 -8.89
N PHE A 334 20.23 3.30 -8.25
CA PHE A 334 19.96 3.15 -6.82
C PHE A 334 18.57 2.50 -6.67
N GLU A 335 18.57 1.22 -6.33
CA GLU A 335 17.33 0.47 -6.14
C GLU A 335 16.54 0.98 -4.93
N ARG A 336 15.20 0.97 -5.04
CA ARG A 336 14.32 1.35 -3.93
C ARG A 336 14.65 0.55 -2.66
N LYS A 337 14.82 1.28 -1.54
CA LYS A 337 15.14 0.69 -0.21
C LYS A 337 16.47 -0.09 -0.17
N SER A 338 17.31 -0.02 -1.19
CA SER A 338 18.64 -0.61 -1.14
C SER A 338 19.54 0.10 -0.12
N THR A 339 20.62 -0.57 0.26
CA THR A 339 21.64 0.04 1.14
C THR A 339 22.18 1.34 0.54
N GLU A 340 22.47 1.35 -0.76
CA GLU A 340 23.01 2.51 -1.47
C GLU A 340 22.04 3.71 -1.45
N MET A 341 20.76 3.47 -1.67
CA MET A 341 19.74 4.52 -1.65
C MET A 341 19.56 5.09 -0.23
N LEU A 342 19.49 4.22 0.78
CA LEU A 342 19.40 4.64 2.20
C LEU A 342 20.63 5.47 2.62
N ASN A 343 21.82 5.02 2.21
CA ASN A 343 23.06 5.71 2.49
C ASN A 343 23.13 7.08 1.81
N LEU A 344 22.76 7.15 0.52
CA LEU A 344 22.69 8.40 -0.25
C LEU A 344 21.81 9.43 0.44
N LEU A 345 20.55 9.06 0.78
CA LEU A 345 19.61 9.99 1.37
C LEU A 345 19.99 10.39 2.80
N SER A 346 20.51 9.45 3.60
CA SER A 346 20.96 9.77 4.96
C SER A 346 22.17 10.71 4.96
N ASP A 347 23.12 10.51 4.07
CA ASP A 347 24.27 11.40 3.93
C ASP A 347 23.84 12.78 3.41
N PHE A 348 22.94 12.84 2.45
CA PHE A 348 22.36 14.09 1.97
C PHE A 348 21.65 14.87 3.11
N VAL A 349 20.80 14.20 3.88
CA VAL A 349 20.06 14.83 5.01
C VAL A 349 21.04 15.35 6.07
N ARG A 350 22.15 14.64 6.33
CA ARG A 350 23.18 15.10 7.26
C ARG A 350 23.87 16.40 6.75
N VAL A 351 24.26 16.42 5.49
CA VAL A 351 24.91 17.59 4.87
C VAL A 351 23.97 18.79 4.90
N ARG A 352 22.73 18.59 4.44
CA ARG A 352 21.73 19.65 4.39
C ARG A 352 21.32 20.14 5.77
N GLY A 353 21.23 19.25 6.74
CA GLY A 353 20.97 19.60 8.15
C GLY A 353 22.06 20.51 8.74
N ALA A 354 23.33 20.23 8.43
CA ALA A 354 24.45 21.06 8.89
C ALA A 354 24.38 22.47 8.26
N GLU A 355 24.08 22.58 6.98
CA GLU A 355 23.87 23.89 6.32
C GLU A 355 22.69 24.63 6.91
N LEU A 356 21.57 23.95 7.16
CA LEU A 356 20.35 24.52 7.69
C LEU A 356 20.52 25.15 9.07
N CYS A 357 21.25 24.49 9.97
CA CYS A 357 21.47 25.00 11.33
C CYS A 357 22.79 25.78 11.48
N GLY A 358 23.63 25.86 10.44
CA GLY A 358 24.93 26.55 10.47
C GLY A 358 25.95 25.93 11.43
N LYS A 359 25.78 24.66 11.83
CA LYS A 359 26.62 23.94 12.78
C LYS A 359 26.80 22.49 12.36
N PRO A 360 27.91 21.81 12.78
CA PRO A 360 28.07 20.39 12.53
C PRO A 360 26.88 19.57 13.07
N VAL A 361 26.46 18.57 12.28
CA VAL A 361 25.46 17.56 12.63
C VAL A 361 26.19 16.25 12.92
N ASP A 362 25.94 15.67 14.10
CA ASP A 362 26.62 14.43 14.52
C ASP A 362 26.19 13.24 13.65
N LEU A 363 24.91 13.15 13.32
CA LEU A 363 24.37 12.04 12.50
C LEU A 363 23.07 12.43 11.77
N ALA A 364 22.64 11.58 10.82
CA ALA A 364 21.30 11.65 10.26
C ALA A 364 20.64 10.27 10.25
N ILE A 365 19.29 10.28 10.27
CA ILE A 365 18.40 9.12 10.19
C ILE A 365 17.37 9.34 9.08
N MET A 366 17.14 8.28 8.28
CA MET A 366 16.08 8.20 7.27
C MET A 366 15.40 6.83 7.33
N ASN A 367 14.09 6.78 7.09
CA ASN A 367 13.34 5.52 7.07
C ASN A 367 13.17 4.94 5.68
N LYS A 368 13.06 3.62 5.60
CA LYS A 368 12.79 2.89 4.35
C LYS A 368 11.41 3.23 3.76
N GLY A 369 10.43 3.50 4.61
CA GLY A 369 9.06 3.84 4.23
C GLY A 369 8.97 5.13 3.41
N GLY A 370 9.83 6.10 3.70
CA GLY A 370 9.93 7.37 2.98
C GLY A 370 10.43 7.25 1.52
N ILE A 371 10.99 6.10 1.12
CA ILE A 371 11.55 5.88 -0.22
C ILE A 371 10.57 5.05 -1.05
N ARG A 372 9.99 5.68 -2.09
CA ARG A 372 8.88 5.07 -2.84
C ARG A 372 9.27 4.52 -4.21
N ASN A 373 10.39 5.00 -4.78
CA ASN A 373 10.86 4.55 -6.10
C ASN A 373 12.40 4.40 -6.13
N SER A 374 12.94 3.82 -7.20
CA SER A 374 14.36 3.71 -7.51
C SER A 374 14.80 4.88 -8.37
N LEU A 375 16.09 5.22 -8.33
CA LEU A 375 16.75 6.14 -9.27
C LEU A 375 17.47 5.31 -10.34
N ALA A 376 17.10 5.47 -11.61
CA ALA A 376 17.78 4.81 -12.71
C ALA A 376 19.16 5.44 -12.99
N SER A 377 20.06 4.68 -13.62
CA SER A 377 21.27 5.27 -14.20
C SER A 377 20.93 6.08 -15.46
N GLY A 378 21.61 7.21 -15.67
CA GLY A 378 21.36 8.12 -16.79
C GLY A 378 20.84 9.49 -16.36
N PRO A 379 20.12 10.20 -17.25
CA PRO A 379 19.56 11.51 -16.93
C PRO A 379 18.59 11.41 -15.76
N ILE A 380 18.71 12.32 -14.79
CA ILE A 380 17.79 12.46 -13.66
C ILE A 380 16.77 13.53 -14.02
N THR A 381 15.49 13.21 -13.87
CA THR A 381 14.41 14.17 -14.08
C THR A 381 13.82 14.67 -12.76
N GLN A 382 13.20 15.84 -12.81
CA GLN A 382 12.50 16.39 -11.64
C GLN A 382 11.42 15.43 -11.11
N GLY A 383 10.69 14.79 -12.03
CA GLY A 383 9.64 13.83 -11.66
C GLY A 383 10.17 12.61 -10.94
N GLU A 384 11.32 12.03 -11.38
CA GLU A 384 11.92 10.88 -10.70
C GLU A 384 12.27 11.18 -9.25
N ILE A 385 12.79 12.39 -8.95
CA ILE A 385 13.14 12.76 -7.58
C ILE A 385 11.88 12.88 -6.70
N ILE A 386 10.79 13.44 -7.24
CA ILE A 386 9.51 13.49 -6.51
C ILE A 386 8.95 12.07 -6.30
N ASP A 387 9.01 11.21 -7.32
CA ASP A 387 8.54 9.81 -7.19
C ASP A 387 9.39 8.99 -6.19
N ILE A 388 10.65 9.36 -5.94
CA ILE A 388 11.51 8.73 -4.91
C ILE A 388 11.08 9.12 -3.51
N ALA A 389 10.81 10.41 -3.26
CA ALA A 389 10.48 10.93 -1.93
C ALA A 389 9.23 11.85 -2.01
N PRO A 390 8.03 11.30 -2.32
CA PRO A 390 6.86 12.09 -2.71
C PRO A 390 6.11 12.74 -1.54
N PHE A 391 6.65 12.66 -0.34
CA PHE A 391 6.02 13.21 0.86
C PHE A 391 6.40 14.68 1.05
N ASP A 392 5.46 15.48 1.56
CA ASP A 392 5.69 16.88 1.91
C ASP A 392 6.49 17.05 3.22
N ASN A 393 7.46 16.16 3.44
CA ASN A 393 8.31 16.16 4.63
C ASN A 393 9.41 17.22 4.52
N SER A 394 9.62 17.96 5.62
CA SER A 394 10.72 18.92 5.75
C SER A 394 11.91 18.32 6.50
N ILE A 395 13.14 18.72 6.14
CA ILE A 395 14.32 18.39 6.94
C ILE A 395 14.29 19.18 8.25
N VAL A 396 14.50 18.48 9.36
CA VAL A 396 14.65 19.07 10.70
C VAL A 396 16.00 18.70 11.29
N VAL A 397 16.54 19.60 12.11
CA VAL A 397 17.70 19.34 12.97
C VAL A 397 17.28 19.47 14.41
N MET A 398 17.65 18.50 15.22
CA MET A 398 17.25 18.41 16.62
C MET A 398 18.42 18.01 17.50
N ASP A 399 18.41 18.48 18.74
CA ASP A 399 19.33 18.02 19.79
C ASP A 399 18.63 16.92 20.60
N ILE A 400 19.21 15.73 20.71
CA ILE A 400 18.65 14.52 21.35
C ILE A 400 19.65 13.92 22.33
N LYS A 401 19.17 13.35 23.43
CA LYS A 401 20.01 12.61 24.37
C LYS A 401 20.48 11.28 23.79
N GLY A 402 21.71 10.88 24.12
CA GLY A 402 22.27 9.62 23.63
C GLY A 402 21.47 8.39 24.07
N GLN A 403 20.82 8.43 25.25
CA GLN A 403 19.93 7.33 25.65
C GLN A 403 18.73 7.23 24.71
N ASP A 404 18.06 8.34 24.41
CA ASP A 404 16.90 8.33 23.50
C ASP A 404 17.30 7.94 22.07
N LEU A 405 18.53 8.29 21.65
CA LEU A 405 19.10 7.86 20.38
C LEU A 405 19.35 6.34 20.34
N LEU A 406 19.88 5.75 21.44
CA LEU A 406 20.04 4.29 21.56
C LEU A 406 18.70 3.57 21.57
N ASP A 407 17.71 4.11 22.26
CA ASP A 407 16.33 3.58 22.24
C ASP A 407 15.75 3.63 20.82
N ASN A 408 16.03 4.70 20.09
CA ASN A 408 15.59 4.81 18.67
C ASN A 408 16.30 3.79 17.76
N PHE A 409 17.59 3.53 17.96
CA PHE A 409 18.28 2.47 17.21
C PHE A 409 17.69 1.09 17.49
N ALA A 410 17.16 0.84 18.69
CA ALA A 410 16.46 -0.40 18.99
C ALA A 410 15.13 -0.51 18.21
N VAL A 411 14.39 0.59 18.08
CA VAL A 411 13.20 0.64 17.20
C VAL A 411 13.59 0.33 15.75
N MET A 412 14.64 1.00 15.24
CA MET A 412 15.13 0.75 13.87
C MET A 412 15.58 -0.70 13.68
N ALA A 413 16.20 -1.33 14.67
CA ALA A 413 16.59 -2.75 14.64
C ALA A 413 15.36 -3.67 14.60
N SER A 414 14.27 -3.33 15.29
CA SER A 414 13.01 -4.11 15.22
C SER A 414 12.39 -4.12 13.83
N GLN A 415 12.70 -3.09 13.03
CA GLN A 415 12.27 -2.92 11.62
C GLN A 415 13.31 -3.44 10.61
N ASP A 416 14.24 -4.30 11.01
CA ASP A 416 15.34 -4.80 10.17
C ASP A 416 16.25 -3.70 9.61
N GLY A 417 16.45 -2.64 10.40
CA GLY A 417 17.31 -1.50 10.11
C GLY A 417 16.65 -0.45 9.22
N ASN A 418 17.17 0.75 9.33
CA ASN A 418 16.81 1.93 8.53
C ASN A 418 18.08 2.68 8.10
N GLY A 419 17.95 3.82 7.41
CA GLY A 419 19.08 4.62 6.95
C GLY A 419 19.74 5.41 8.08
N VAL A 420 21.06 5.34 8.17
CA VAL A 420 21.89 6.21 9.02
C VAL A 420 23.05 6.79 8.21
N SER A 421 23.57 7.98 8.59
CA SER A 421 24.69 8.62 7.91
C SER A 421 26.01 7.84 8.02
N GLY A 422 26.94 8.04 7.09
CA GLY A 422 28.15 7.22 6.88
C GLY A 422 29.15 7.16 8.02
N ASN A 423 29.01 8.02 9.03
CA ASN A 423 29.82 8.00 10.24
C ASN A 423 29.17 7.19 11.38
N VAL A 424 28.00 6.58 11.16
CA VAL A 424 27.28 5.76 12.14
C VAL A 424 27.47 4.28 11.81
N SER A 425 27.63 3.46 12.84
CA SER A 425 27.59 2.00 12.72
C SER A 425 26.78 1.42 13.87
N VAL A 426 25.76 0.62 13.55
CA VAL A 426 24.90 -0.07 14.52
C VAL A 426 24.93 -1.57 14.24
N LEU A 427 25.24 -2.36 15.28
CA LEU A 427 25.16 -3.83 15.23
C LEU A 427 23.99 -4.28 16.10
N TYR A 428 23.14 -5.14 15.56
CA TYR A 428 21.99 -5.69 16.28
C TYR A 428 21.80 -7.18 16.03
N ASP A 429 21.22 -7.86 17.02
CA ASP A 429 20.84 -9.27 16.90
C ASP A 429 19.55 -9.40 16.07
N PRO A 430 19.56 -10.13 14.94
CA PRO A 430 18.37 -10.25 14.09
C PRO A 430 17.22 -11.05 14.73
N SER A 431 17.52 -11.89 15.73
CA SER A 431 16.52 -12.73 16.42
C SER A 431 15.85 -12.00 17.58
N THR A 432 16.62 -11.25 18.38
CA THR A 432 16.13 -10.52 19.55
C THR A 432 15.84 -9.05 19.26
N LYS A 433 16.33 -8.55 18.09
CA LYS A 433 16.25 -7.13 17.69
C LYS A 433 16.98 -6.18 18.64
N GLN A 434 17.81 -6.68 19.55
CA GLN A 434 18.59 -5.86 20.48
C GLN A 434 19.81 -5.24 19.80
N VAL A 435 20.08 -3.99 20.13
CA VAL A 435 21.31 -3.29 19.69
C VAL A 435 22.48 -3.71 20.57
N ASN A 436 23.49 -4.32 19.96
CA ASN A 436 24.70 -4.78 20.67
C ASN A 436 25.77 -3.69 20.74
N SER A 437 25.86 -2.87 19.70
CA SER A 437 26.74 -1.70 19.70
C SER A 437 26.23 -0.62 18.75
N ALA A 438 26.44 0.63 19.12
CA ALA A 438 26.19 1.79 18.28
C ALA A 438 27.37 2.77 18.42
N THR A 439 27.93 3.19 17.30
CA THR A 439 29.05 4.15 17.27
C THR A 439 28.76 5.31 16.33
N ILE A 440 29.29 6.49 16.67
CA ILE A 440 29.30 7.70 15.83
C ILE A 440 30.75 8.17 15.74
N ASP A 441 31.27 8.36 14.52
CA ASP A 441 32.69 8.65 14.26
C ASP A 441 33.66 7.65 14.96
N GLY A 442 33.26 6.37 14.97
CA GLY A 442 34.00 5.27 15.60
C GLY A 442 34.00 5.26 17.12
N LYS A 443 33.28 6.17 17.79
CA LYS A 443 33.15 6.23 19.25
C LYS A 443 31.80 5.71 19.69
N PRO A 444 31.72 4.89 20.75
CA PRO A 444 30.43 4.46 21.30
C PRO A 444 29.53 5.64 21.61
N VAL A 445 28.22 5.47 21.37
CA VAL A 445 27.23 6.46 21.77
C VAL A 445 27.19 6.56 23.30
N ASP A 446 27.46 7.76 23.82
CA ASP A 446 27.37 8.07 25.25
C ASP A 446 25.92 8.42 25.60
N PRO A 447 25.22 7.62 26.45
CA PRO A 447 23.84 7.87 26.86
C PRO A 447 23.58 9.27 27.42
N ASN A 448 24.60 9.87 28.07
CA ASN A 448 24.48 11.15 28.76
C ASN A 448 24.78 12.36 27.85
N ARG A 449 25.45 12.15 26.75
CA ARG A 449 25.79 13.21 25.78
C ARG A 449 24.51 13.62 25.00
N THR A 450 24.45 14.88 24.62
CA THR A 450 23.47 15.38 23.63
C THR A 450 24.10 15.35 22.24
N TYR A 451 23.42 14.75 21.28
CA TYR A 451 23.82 14.65 19.88
C TYR A 451 22.93 15.53 19.01
N ARG A 452 23.49 16.11 17.97
CA ARG A 452 22.75 16.83 16.94
C ARG A 452 22.41 15.87 15.81
N LEU A 453 21.11 15.63 15.66
CA LEU A 453 20.52 14.73 14.67
C LEU A 453 19.83 15.53 13.56
N ALA A 454 20.08 15.19 12.29
CA ALA A 454 19.24 15.60 11.19
C ALA A 454 18.31 14.46 10.76
N THR A 455 17.05 14.77 10.49
CA THR A 455 16.06 13.80 10.01
C THR A 455 14.92 14.54 9.30
N ILE A 456 13.81 13.88 9.02
CA ILE A 456 12.59 14.51 8.50
C ILE A 456 11.60 14.75 9.63
N ASP A 457 10.74 15.76 9.48
CA ASP A 457 9.76 16.15 10.50
C ASP A 457 8.78 15.01 10.86
N TYR A 458 8.45 14.14 9.90
CA TYR A 458 7.67 12.94 10.13
C TYR A 458 8.28 12.02 11.20
N LEU A 459 9.59 11.73 11.09
CA LEU A 459 10.30 10.89 12.07
C LEU A 459 10.53 11.63 13.39
N ALA A 460 10.84 12.92 13.34
CA ALA A 460 10.99 13.75 14.54
C ALA A 460 9.71 13.82 15.36
N ALA A 461 8.55 13.69 14.73
CA ALA A 461 7.24 13.59 15.38
C ALA A 461 6.96 12.18 15.98
N GLY A 462 7.90 11.25 15.88
CA GLY A 462 7.78 9.88 16.42
C GLY A 462 7.03 8.90 15.54
N ASN A 463 6.69 9.29 14.31
CA ASN A 463 6.06 8.40 13.38
C ASN A 463 7.02 7.29 12.93
N ASP A 464 6.50 6.25 12.29
CA ASP A 464 7.22 5.02 11.96
C ASP A 464 7.75 4.34 13.24
N TYR A 465 6.96 4.44 14.34
CA TYR A 465 7.24 3.96 15.69
C TYR A 465 8.50 4.57 16.34
N MET A 466 9.06 5.64 15.80
CA MET A 466 10.26 6.29 16.31
C MET A 466 9.96 7.26 17.49
N GLU A 467 9.09 6.82 18.41
CA GLU A 467 8.70 7.58 19.62
C GLU A 467 9.89 8.18 20.43
N PRO A 468 11.06 7.53 20.54
CA PRO A 468 12.19 8.15 21.23
C PRO A 468 12.64 9.50 20.64
N LEU A 469 12.41 9.73 19.32
CA LEU A 469 12.78 10.99 18.68
C LEU A 469 11.93 12.17 19.15
N LYS A 470 10.68 11.95 19.61
CA LYS A 470 9.83 13.00 20.19
C LYS A 470 10.46 13.73 21.39
N LYS A 471 11.39 13.08 22.09
CA LYS A 471 12.09 13.67 23.24
C LYS A 471 13.18 14.65 22.84
N GLY A 472 13.56 14.69 21.56
CA GLY A 472 14.53 15.64 21.04
C GLY A 472 13.94 17.05 20.89
N VAL A 473 14.81 18.06 20.95
CA VAL A 473 14.43 19.45 20.79
C VAL A 473 14.80 19.93 19.39
N THR A 474 13.83 20.24 18.56
CA THR A 474 14.05 20.79 17.23
C THR A 474 14.70 22.18 17.33
N ILE A 475 15.86 22.35 16.67
CA ILE A 475 16.64 23.58 16.65
C ILE A 475 16.60 24.29 15.29
N ALA A 476 16.27 23.56 14.21
CA ALA A 476 16.06 24.12 12.87
C ALA A 476 15.11 23.24 12.08
N LYS A 477 14.30 23.87 11.21
CA LYS A 477 13.39 23.21 10.27
C LYS A 477 13.49 23.89 8.91
N SER A 478 13.61 23.12 7.83
CA SER A 478 13.59 23.66 6.46
C SER A 478 12.21 24.21 6.13
N PRO A 479 12.10 25.36 5.48
CA PRO A 479 10.84 25.84 4.92
C PRO A 479 10.41 25.07 3.67
N GLU A 480 11.35 24.35 3.04
CA GLU A 480 11.15 23.59 1.81
C GLU A 480 11.06 22.08 2.13
N VAL A 481 10.30 21.38 1.31
CA VAL A 481 10.15 19.94 1.43
C VAL A 481 11.34 19.20 0.82
N LEU A 482 11.58 17.96 1.26
CA LEU A 482 12.76 17.14 0.95
C LEU A 482 13.00 17.01 -0.57
N TYR A 483 11.97 16.70 -1.37
CA TYR A 483 12.16 16.54 -2.82
C TYR A 483 12.53 17.85 -3.52
N THR A 484 12.04 19.00 -3.10
CA THR A 484 12.44 20.30 -3.66
C THR A 484 13.92 20.56 -3.40
N ILE A 485 14.37 20.30 -2.18
CA ILE A 485 15.78 20.48 -1.81
C ILE A 485 16.67 19.50 -2.61
N LEU A 486 16.24 18.26 -2.79
CA LEU A 486 16.97 17.28 -3.62
C LEU A 486 17.10 17.74 -5.08
N ILE A 487 16.00 18.24 -5.67
CA ILE A 487 15.98 18.79 -7.04
C ILE A 487 17.00 19.92 -7.17
N ASP A 488 17.01 20.87 -6.24
CA ASP A 488 17.93 22.01 -6.26
C ASP A 488 19.39 21.59 -6.12
N TYR A 489 19.67 20.61 -5.25
CA TYR A 489 21.02 20.09 -5.05
C TYR A 489 21.55 19.34 -6.26
N ILE A 490 20.72 18.50 -6.89
CA ILE A 490 21.08 17.78 -8.11
C ILE A 490 21.29 18.78 -9.25
N SER A 491 20.37 19.75 -9.43
CA SER A 491 20.47 20.79 -10.45
C SER A 491 21.74 21.66 -10.30
N ALA A 492 22.21 21.84 -9.07
CA ALA A 492 23.40 22.57 -8.75
C ALA A 492 24.71 21.71 -8.78
N GLY A 493 24.63 20.42 -9.11
CA GLY A 493 25.77 19.48 -9.10
C GLY A 493 26.30 19.15 -7.70
N LYS A 494 25.61 19.52 -6.64
CA LYS A 494 26.06 19.33 -5.25
C LYS A 494 25.98 17.87 -4.76
N LEU A 495 25.27 17.01 -5.48
CA LEU A 495 25.16 15.58 -5.18
C LEU A 495 26.03 14.69 -6.07
N ASP A 496 26.75 15.25 -7.05
CA ASP A 496 27.53 14.49 -8.03
C ASP A 496 28.51 13.50 -7.38
N THR A 497 29.14 13.88 -6.28
CA THR A 497 30.06 13.00 -5.55
C THR A 497 29.37 11.80 -4.95
N LEU A 498 28.19 11.96 -4.34
CA LEU A 498 27.41 10.88 -3.73
C LEU A 498 26.80 9.98 -4.81
N LEU A 499 26.30 10.57 -5.90
CA LEU A 499 25.74 9.83 -7.04
C LEU A 499 26.83 9.04 -7.78
N GLY A 500 28.06 9.61 -7.87
CA GLY A 500 29.19 9.01 -8.56
C GLY A 500 29.93 7.90 -7.79
N ALA A 501 29.62 7.69 -6.50
CA ALA A 501 30.28 6.70 -5.65
C ALA A 501 29.28 6.03 -4.68
N PRO A 502 28.38 5.13 -5.16
CA PRO A 502 27.40 4.45 -4.32
C PRO A 502 28.05 3.67 -3.18
N ASP A 503 27.71 3.99 -1.94
CA ASP A 503 28.17 3.26 -0.76
C ASP A 503 27.26 2.04 -0.50
N LYS A 504 27.82 0.85 -0.75
CA LYS A 504 27.13 -0.45 -0.57
C LYS A 504 27.33 -1.05 0.82
N LYS A 505 28.05 -0.37 1.71
CA LYS A 505 28.31 -0.88 3.05
C LYS A 505 27.07 -0.69 3.94
N PRO A 506 26.49 -1.77 4.48
CA PRO A 506 25.45 -1.64 5.49
C PRO A 506 25.98 -0.92 6.73
N ARG A 507 25.24 0.06 7.22
CA ARG A 507 25.56 0.86 8.40
C ARG A 507 24.78 0.43 9.65
N MET A 508 23.63 -0.22 9.43
CA MET A 508 22.94 -1.04 10.42
C MET A 508 23.06 -2.49 9.98
N THR A 509 23.70 -3.32 10.79
CA THR A 509 24.09 -4.69 10.41
C THR A 509 23.56 -5.69 11.45
N ALA A 510 22.83 -6.68 10.98
CA ALA A 510 22.52 -7.88 11.73
C ALA A 510 23.76 -8.81 11.76
N PHE A 511 24.01 -9.51 12.88
CA PHE A 511 25.16 -10.42 13.04
C PHE A 511 24.73 -11.78 13.58
#